data_5250895487a20c52eaf79bdcd8ac14b4
#
_entry.id   5250895487a20c52eaf79bdcd8ac14b4
#
_cell.length_a   1.000
_cell.length_b   1.000
_cell.length_c   1.000
_cell.angle_alpha   90.00
_cell.angle_beta   90.00
_cell.angle_gamma   90.00
#
_symmetry.space_group_name_H-M   'P 1'
#
loop_
_entity.id
_entity.type
_entity.pdbx_description
1 polymer ?
#
loop_
_entity_poly.entity_id
_entity_poly.type
_entity_poly.pdbx_seq_one_letter_code
_entity_poly.pdbx_strand_id
1 'polypeptide(L)'
;MITLITGGSGSGKSAYAEKYICHVSNEKGYKEKYYIATMQVFDCEGQRKIDRHRRLRAGKGFITIEQPRDIQNAVSKLQSESSLKTGRSALLECMSNLMANEMFPPVDASGMQTTEAEKEALDGPENMKDYETAQISRVSKKVLKEVSILSENVAELVIVTNNVFEDGVCYDQSTMNYIKAMGIVNRGLAAMAENVVEVVAGIPVAVK
;
A
#
# COMPACT_ATOMS: atom_id res chain seq x y z
N MET A 1 -12.64 2.14 10.71
CA MET A 1 -13.26 2.40 9.38
C MET A 1 -12.17 2.42 8.34
N ILE A 2 -12.40 1.84 7.18
CA ILE A 2 -11.44 1.81 6.05
C ILE A 2 -12.04 2.60 4.89
N THR A 3 -11.29 3.56 4.36
CA THR A 3 -11.60 4.28 3.12
C THR A 3 -10.54 3.96 2.08
N LEU A 4 -10.94 3.34 0.98
CA LEU A 4 -10.07 3.02 -0.14
C LEU A 4 -10.15 4.12 -1.20
N ILE A 5 -9.00 4.69 -1.58
CA ILE A 5 -8.89 5.71 -2.62
C ILE A 5 -8.07 5.14 -3.77
N THR A 6 -8.69 5.02 -4.94
CA THR A 6 -8.08 4.48 -6.16
C THR A 6 -8.01 5.53 -7.26
N GLY A 7 -7.29 5.23 -8.33
CA GLY A 7 -7.20 6.06 -9.54
C GLY A 7 -5.89 5.86 -10.29
N GLY A 8 -5.84 6.32 -11.52
CA GLY A 8 -4.68 6.24 -12.39
C GLY A 8 -3.48 7.05 -11.88
N SER A 9 -2.31 6.84 -12.47
CA SER A 9 -1.12 7.64 -12.18
C SER A 9 -1.40 9.12 -12.49
N GLY A 10 -1.00 10.02 -11.57
CA GLY A 10 -1.25 11.47 -11.76
C GLY A 10 -2.69 11.93 -11.58
N SER A 11 -3.65 11.06 -11.24
CA SER A 11 -5.07 11.41 -11.08
C SER A 11 -5.39 12.41 -9.95
N GLY A 12 -4.42 12.71 -9.07
CA GLY A 12 -4.65 13.56 -7.88
C GLY A 12 -5.09 12.81 -6.62
N LYS A 13 -5.16 11.46 -6.67
CA LYS A 13 -5.63 10.62 -5.55
C LYS A 13 -4.88 10.84 -4.23
N SER A 14 -3.53 10.98 -4.28
CA SER A 14 -2.72 11.22 -3.07
C SER A 14 -3.06 12.56 -2.41
N ALA A 15 -3.22 13.62 -3.21
CA ALA A 15 -3.62 14.93 -2.70
C ALA A 15 -5.04 14.91 -2.12
N TYR A 16 -5.95 14.17 -2.76
CA TYR A 16 -7.30 13.95 -2.25
C TYR A 16 -7.27 13.17 -0.93
N ALA A 17 -6.52 12.07 -0.85
CA ALA A 17 -6.40 11.25 0.34
C ALA A 17 -5.86 12.04 1.55
N GLU A 18 -4.83 12.86 1.34
CA GLU A 18 -4.31 13.74 2.40
C GLU A 18 -5.33 14.77 2.89
N LYS A 19 -6.09 15.39 1.97
CA LYS A 19 -7.17 16.32 2.34
C LYS A 19 -8.28 15.60 3.10
N TYR A 20 -8.70 14.43 2.62
CA TYR A 20 -9.75 13.62 3.21
C TYR A 20 -9.41 13.25 4.66
N ILE A 21 -8.24 12.64 4.90
CA ILE A 21 -7.86 12.23 6.25
C ILE A 21 -7.65 13.41 7.19
N CYS A 22 -7.13 14.54 6.70
CA CYS A 22 -7.03 15.76 7.50
C CYS A 22 -8.40 16.28 7.91
N HIS A 23 -9.38 16.30 6.98
CA HIS A 23 -10.75 16.72 7.25
C HIS A 23 -11.41 15.81 8.29
N VAL A 24 -11.41 14.50 8.06
CA VAL A 24 -12.02 13.51 8.96
C VAL A 24 -11.35 13.53 10.34
N SER A 25 -10.03 13.67 10.40
CA SER A 25 -9.31 13.74 11.68
C SER A 25 -9.71 14.97 12.50
N ASN A 26 -9.87 16.11 11.84
CA ASN A 26 -10.31 17.35 12.51
C ASN A 26 -11.78 17.25 12.96
N GLU A 27 -12.66 16.75 12.10
CA GLU A 27 -14.10 16.60 12.39
C GLU A 27 -14.34 15.63 13.57
N LYS A 28 -13.63 14.50 13.59
CA LYS A 28 -13.77 13.47 14.63
C LYS A 28 -12.86 13.69 15.84
N GLY A 29 -12.03 14.74 15.84
CA GLY A 29 -11.15 15.09 16.94
C GLY A 29 -10.01 14.09 17.16
N TYR A 30 -9.52 13.43 16.12
CA TYR A 30 -8.37 12.54 16.24
C TYR A 30 -7.11 13.33 16.54
N LYS A 31 -6.41 12.93 17.60
CA LYS A 31 -5.21 13.64 18.10
C LYS A 31 -3.96 13.29 17.30
N GLU A 32 -3.88 12.04 16.82
CA GLU A 32 -2.73 11.51 16.12
C GLU A 32 -3.10 11.16 14.69
N LYS A 33 -2.31 11.65 13.76
CA LYS A 33 -2.49 11.42 12.33
C LYS A 33 -1.20 10.88 11.73
N TYR A 34 -1.22 9.60 11.35
CA TYR A 34 -0.06 8.90 10.82
C TYR A 34 -0.05 8.89 9.29
N TYR A 35 1.15 8.99 8.73
CA TYR A 35 1.41 8.74 7.33
C TYR A 35 2.35 7.54 7.22
N ILE A 36 1.85 6.43 6.71
CA ILE A 36 2.60 5.20 6.55
C ILE A 36 3.14 5.17 5.12
N ALA A 37 4.43 5.45 4.98
CA ALA A 37 5.12 5.52 3.70
C ALA A 37 5.68 4.15 3.32
N THR A 38 5.29 3.65 2.15
CA THR A 38 5.74 2.34 1.63
C THR A 38 6.81 2.46 0.55
N MET A 39 7.15 3.68 0.13
CA MET A 39 8.14 3.91 -0.92
C MET A 39 9.55 3.59 -0.43
N GLN A 40 10.28 2.76 -1.17
CA GLN A 40 11.72 2.56 -1.00
C GLN A 40 12.51 3.49 -1.92
N VAL A 41 13.68 3.92 -1.45
CA VAL A 41 14.60 4.76 -2.24
C VAL A 41 15.73 3.89 -2.74
N PHE A 42 15.87 3.81 -4.05
CA PHE A 42 16.99 3.11 -4.69
C PHE A 42 17.91 4.06 -5.45
N ASP A 43 17.43 5.28 -5.76
CA ASP A 43 18.16 6.27 -6.56
C ASP A 43 17.86 7.72 -6.16
N CYS A 44 18.59 8.65 -6.78
CA CYS A 44 18.40 10.09 -6.54
C CYS A 44 17.01 10.60 -6.99
N GLU A 45 16.35 9.94 -7.94
CA GLU A 45 15.00 10.32 -8.39
C GLU A 45 13.96 9.94 -7.34
N GLY A 46 14.07 8.74 -6.77
CA GLY A 46 13.25 8.29 -5.64
C GLY A 46 13.38 9.24 -4.44
N GLN A 47 14.61 9.67 -4.12
CA GLN A 47 14.85 10.65 -3.06
C GLN A 47 14.13 11.99 -3.32
N ARG A 48 14.21 12.51 -4.56
CA ARG A 48 13.49 13.75 -4.94
C ARG A 48 11.96 13.60 -4.81
N LYS A 49 11.42 12.46 -5.15
CA LYS A 49 9.98 12.15 -4.97
C LYS A 49 9.61 12.16 -3.48
N ILE A 50 10.38 11.50 -2.64
CA ILE A 50 10.16 11.50 -1.18
C ILE A 50 10.24 12.92 -0.61
N ASP A 51 11.27 13.70 -0.97
CA ASP A 51 11.43 15.07 -0.47
C ASP A 51 10.29 15.99 -0.93
N ARG A 52 9.79 15.79 -2.15
CA ARG A 52 8.59 16.48 -2.64
C ARG A 52 7.37 16.10 -1.80
N HIS A 53 7.13 14.81 -1.53
CA HIS A 53 6.02 14.36 -0.71
C HIS A 53 6.13 14.83 0.74
N ARG A 54 7.34 14.83 1.33
CA ARG A 54 7.57 15.40 2.67
C ARG A 54 7.24 16.89 2.72
N ARG A 55 7.66 17.67 1.72
CA ARG A 55 7.32 19.11 1.63
C ARG A 55 5.83 19.37 1.50
N LEU A 56 5.12 18.58 0.70
CA LEU A 56 3.66 18.71 0.52
C LEU A 56 2.88 18.37 1.80
N ARG A 57 3.45 17.55 2.68
CA ARG A 57 2.87 17.18 3.99
C ARG A 57 3.28 18.09 5.13
N ALA A 58 4.31 18.93 4.93
CA ALA A 58 4.78 19.85 5.96
C ALA A 58 3.62 20.75 6.45
N GLY A 59 3.46 20.88 7.75
CA GLY A 59 2.39 21.67 8.37
C GLY A 59 1.02 20.99 8.47
N LYS A 60 0.84 19.75 7.92
CA LYS A 60 -0.44 19.02 8.03
C LYS A 60 -0.55 18.17 9.31
N GLY A 61 0.49 18.17 10.15
CA GLY A 61 0.49 17.44 11.43
C GLY A 61 0.57 15.92 11.32
N PHE A 62 1.17 15.39 10.23
CA PHE A 62 1.41 13.95 10.11
C PHE A 62 2.65 13.50 10.88
N ILE A 63 2.53 12.38 11.56
CA ILE A 63 3.64 11.57 12.07
C ILE A 63 3.97 10.53 10.99
N THR A 64 5.16 10.60 10.40
CA THR A 64 5.55 9.69 9.32
C THR A 64 6.17 8.42 9.87
N ILE A 65 5.65 7.27 9.43
CA ILE A 65 6.21 5.94 9.65
C ILE A 65 6.67 5.41 8.30
N GLU A 66 7.95 5.16 8.16
CA GLU A 66 8.50 4.48 6.98
C GLU A 66 8.40 2.97 7.20
N GLN A 67 7.55 2.31 6.40
CA GLN A 67 7.29 0.88 6.49
C GLN A 67 7.07 0.31 5.09
N PRO A 68 8.16 0.01 4.36
CA PRO A 68 8.07 -0.43 2.96
C PRO A 68 7.56 -1.87 2.79
N ARG A 69 7.71 -2.71 3.80
CA ARG A 69 7.25 -4.11 3.83
C ARG A 69 6.73 -4.46 5.22
N ASP A 70 6.07 -5.65 5.34
CA ASP A 70 5.56 -6.14 6.63
C ASP A 70 4.75 -5.06 7.36
N ILE A 71 3.69 -4.58 6.68
CA ILE A 71 2.96 -3.36 7.09
C ILE A 71 2.36 -3.47 8.50
N GLN A 72 2.12 -4.69 8.99
CA GLN A 72 1.70 -4.93 10.37
C GLN A 72 2.69 -4.37 11.41
N ASN A 73 3.99 -4.29 11.07
CA ASN A 73 5.01 -3.76 11.97
C ASN A 73 4.87 -2.26 12.21
N ALA A 74 4.11 -1.54 11.37
CA ALA A 74 3.76 -0.15 11.63
C ALA A 74 2.97 0.00 12.94
N VAL A 75 2.21 -1.02 13.35
CA VAL A 75 1.42 -1.00 14.59
C VAL A 75 2.30 -0.76 15.82
N SER A 76 3.48 -1.38 15.89
CA SER A 76 4.41 -1.18 17.01
C SER A 76 4.99 0.25 17.07
N LYS A 77 4.94 0.97 15.95
CA LYS A 77 5.42 2.36 15.81
C LYS A 77 4.33 3.40 16.07
N LEU A 78 3.06 2.97 16.19
CA LEU A 78 1.97 3.87 16.57
C LEU A 78 2.19 4.28 18.00
N GLN A 79 2.66 5.51 18.24
CA GLN A 79 2.88 6.05 19.57
C GLN A 79 1.54 6.19 20.31
N SER A 80 1.55 5.97 21.60
CA SER A 80 0.33 6.00 22.39
C SER A 80 0.59 6.63 23.75
N GLU A 81 0.17 7.87 23.91
CA GLU A 81 -0.15 8.39 25.25
C GLU A 81 -1.50 7.87 25.74
N SER A 82 -2.32 7.34 24.85
CA SER A 82 -3.62 6.75 25.12
C SER A 82 -3.68 5.38 24.44
N SER A 83 -3.94 4.35 25.21
CA SER A 83 -4.12 2.97 24.73
C SER A 83 -5.34 2.77 23.84
N LEU A 84 -6.06 3.84 23.48
CA LEU A 84 -7.29 3.78 22.71
C LEU A 84 -7.04 4.08 21.23
N LYS A 85 -7.33 3.12 20.36
CA LYS A 85 -7.35 3.28 18.88
C LYS A 85 -8.23 4.45 18.40
N THR A 86 -9.19 4.86 19.23
CA THR A 86 -10.20 5.89 18.94
C THR A 86 -9.64 7.30 18.72
N GLY A 87 -8.37 7.55 19.07
CA GLY A 87 -7.73 8.85 18.88
C GLY A 87 -6.79 8.94 17.68
N ARG A 88 -6.73 7.92 16.81
CA ARG A 88 -5.72 7.80 15.76
C ARG A 88 -6.34 7.61 14.39
N SER A 89 -5.75 8.27 13.39
CA SER A 89 -6.00 8.02 11.98
C SER A 89 -4.70 7.70 11.26
N ALA A 90 -4.76 6.92 10.17
CA ALA A 90 -3.60 6.58 9.37
C ALA A 90 -3.91 6.65 7.88
N LEU A 91 -2.95 7.17 7.11
CA LEU A 91 -2.93 7.16 5.65
C LEU A 91 -1.81 6.23 5.18
N LEU A 92 -2.17 5.16 4.47
CA LEU A 92 -1.23 4.23 3.84
C LEU A 92 -0.99 4.64 2.39
N GLU A 93 0.23 5.08 2.08
CA GLU A 93 0.64 5.57 0.75
C GLU A 93 1.92 4.87 0.29
N CYS A 94 1.85 3.97 -0.70
CA CYS A 94 0.68 3.45 -1.37
C CYS A 94 0.74 1.92 -1.47
N MET A 95 -0.39 1.31 -1.76
CA MET A 95 -0.49 -0.14 -1.88
C MET A 95 0.36 -0.71 -3.01
N SER A 96 0.50 0.02 -4.14
CA SER A 96 1.33 -0.45 -5.26
C SER A 96 2.81 -0.57 -4.90
N ASN A 97 3.37 0.37 -4.13
CA ASN A 97 4.74 0.26 -3.65
C ASN A 97 4.88 -0.90 -2.65
N LEU A 98 3.93 -1.03 -1.71
CA LEU A 98 3.93 -2.14 -0.76
C LEU A 98 3.93 -3.49 -1.48
N MET A 99 3.03 -3.68 -2.45
CA MET A 99 2.95 -4.92 -3.22
C MET A 99 4.22 -5.21 -4.02
N ALA A 100 4.82 -4.20 -4.66
CA ALA A 100 6.08 -4.35 -5.37
C ALA A 100 7.21 -4.79 -4.40
N ASN A 101 7.31 -4.16 -3.24
CA ASN A 101 8.33 -4.49 -2.24
C ASN A 101 8.13 -5.88 -1.63
N GLU A 102 6.91 -6.36 -1.49
CA GLU A 102 6.59 -7.69 -0.98
C GLU A 102 6.83 -8.80 -2.01
N MET A 103 6.58 -8.50 -3.30
CA MET A 103 6.80 -9.46 -4.38
C MET A 103 8.25 -9.52 -4.84
N PHE A 104 8.97 -8.39 -4.78
CA PHE A 104 10.35 -8.26 -5.25
C PHE A 104 11.25 -7.73 -4.12
N PRO A 105 11.49 -8.53 -3.07
CA PRO A 105 12.35 -8.12 -1.98
C PRO A 105 13.77 -7.85 -2.51
N PRO A 106 14.49 -6.84 -1.98
CA PRO A 106 15.88 -6.64 -2.33
C PRO A 106 16.68 -7.91 -1.98
N VAL A 107 17.67 -8.22 -2.82
CA VAL A 107 18.64 -9.27 -2.54
C VAL A 107 19.41 -8.84 -1.29
N ASP A 108 19.36 -9.62 -0.23
CA ASP A 108 20.17 -9.35 0.95
C ASP A 108 21.66 -9.59 0.65
N ALA A 109 22.55 -9.09 1.51
CA ALA A 109 24.00 -9.22 1.36
C ALA A 109 24.49 -10.68 1.39
N SER A 110 23.64 -11.65 1.72
CA SER A 110 23.92 -13.09 1.69
C SER A 110 23.68 -13.72 0.31
N GLY A 111 23.11 -12.97 -0.65
CA GLY A 111 22.81 -13.48 -1.99
C GLY A 111 21.67 -14.52 -2.00
N MET A 112 21.06 -14.76 -0.88
CA MET A 112 20.00 -15.74 -0.72
C MET A 112 18.64 -15.08 -1.05
N GLN A 113 18.35 -14.98 -2.35
CA GLN A 113 16.94 -14.99 -2.75
C GLN A 113 16.43 -16.41 -2.51
N THR A 114 15.61 -16.59 -1.50
CA THR A 114 14.83 -17.83 -1.31
C THR A 114 14.03 -18.24 -2.56
N THR A 115 13.91 -17.35 -3.52
CA THR A 115 13.17 -17.56 -4.77
C THR A 115 13.98 -18.22 -5.89
N GLU A 116 15.31 -18.11 -5.93
CA GLU A 116 16.10 -18.76 -7.00
C GLU A 116 16.40 -20.22 -6.68
N ALA A 117 16.75 -20.53 -5.45
CA ALA A 117 16.94 -21.93 -5.03
C ALA A 117 15.62 -22.75 -5.08
N GLU A 118 14.49 -22.11 -4.79
CA GLU A 118 13.16 -22.73 -4.97
C GLU A 118 12.78 -22.85 -6.45
N LYS A 119 13.23 -21.95 -7.33
CA LYS A 119 12.99 -22.01 -8.78
C LYS A 119 13.83 -23.09 -9.47
N GLU A 120 15.08 -23.30 -9.04
CA GLU A 120 15.95 -24.36 -9.58
C GLU A 120 15.46 -25.77 -9.21
N ALA A 121 14.65 -25.91 -8.15
CA ALA A 121 14.02 -27.18 -7.79
C ALA A 121 12.76 -27.51 -8.59
N LEU A 122 12.27 -26.58 -9.45
CA LEU A 122 11.07 -26.74 -10.25
C LEU A 122 11.42 -27.18 -11.67
N ASP A 123 11.41 -28.50 -11.91
CA ASP A 123 11.59 -29.09 -13.24
C ASP A 123 10.27 -28.95 -14.05
N GLY A 124 10.28 -28.07 -15.08
CA GLY A 124 9.24 -27.94 -16.10
C GLY A 124 8.30 -26.73 -15.99
N PRO A 125 7.70 -26.29 -17.13
CA PRO A 125 6.88 -25.07 -17.24
C PRO A 125 5.54 -25.14 -16.48
N GLU A 126 5.02 -26.33 -16.21
CA GLU A 126 3.78 -26.47 -15.43
C GLU A 126 4.03 -26.19 -13.95
N ASN A 127 5.12 -26.70 -13.40
CA ASN A 127 5.52 -26.45 -12.01
C ASN A 127 5.81 -24.96 -11.75
N MET A 128 6.35 -24.24 -12.76
CA MET A 128 6.61 -22.81 -12.68
C MET A 128 5.30 -21.98 -12.57
N LYS A 129 4.26 -22.32 -13.35
CA LYS A 129 2.96 -21.62 -13.30
C LYS A 129 2.26 -21.83 -11.95
N ASP A 130 2.35 -23.03 -11.41
CA ASP A 130 1.77 -23.36 -10.10
C ASP A 130 2.50 -22.60 -9.00
N TYR A 131 3.83 -22.52 -9.07
CA TYR A 131 4.66 -21.74 -8.15
C TYR A 131 4.30 -20.25 -8.18
N GLU A 132 4.23 -19.63 -9.37
CA GLU A 132 3.85 -18.23 -9.53
C GLU A 132 2.45 -17.94 -8.98
N THR A 133 1.49 -18.83 -9.25
CA THR A 133 0.12 -18.72 -8.74
C THR A 133 0.08 -18.81 -7.22
N ALA A 134 0.84 -19.73 -6.65
CA ALA A 134 0.96 -19.89 -5.20
C ALA A 134 1.63 -18.68 -4.56
N GLN A 135 2.67 -18.11 -5.18
CA GLN A 135 3.34 -16.89 -4.72
C GLN A 135 2.38 -15.69 -4.72
N ILE A 136 1.65 -15.46 -5.82
CA ILE A 136 0.64 -14.40 -5.93
C ILE A 136 -0.39 -14.52 -4.80
N SER A 137 -0.92 -15.74 -4.59
CA SER A 137 -1.92 -16.00 -3.55
C SER A 137 -1.35 -15.75 -2.14
N ARG A 138 -0.13 -16.20 -1.87
CA ARG A 138 0.55 -16.04 -0.58
C ARG A 138 0.75 -14.58 -0.23
N VAL A 139 1.35 -13.80 -1.16
CA VAL A 139 1.65 -12.39 -0.94
C VAL A 139 0.37 -11.57 -0.80
N SER A 140 -0.63 -11.81 -1.67
CA SER A 140 -1.91 -11.10 -1.59
C SER A 140 -2.63 -11.35 -0.26
N LYS A 141 -2.67 -12.60 0.21
CA LYS A 141 -3.26 -12.96 1.51
C LYS A 141 -2.51 -12.34 2.68
N LYS A 142 -1.16 -12.35 2.63
CA LYS A 142 -0.32 -11.70 3.63
C LYS A 142 -0.68 -10.23 3.76
N VAL A 143 -0.63 -9.47 2.65
CA VAL A 143 -0.88 -8.03 2.65
C VAL A 143 -2.29 -7.69 3.14
N LEU A 144 -3.31 -8.42 2.67
CA LEU A 144 -4.69 -8.19 3.14
C LEU A 144 -4.84 -8.45 4.65
N LYS A 145 -4.21 -9.52 5.17
CA LYS A 145 -4.21 -9.81 6.60
C LYS A 145 -3.51 -8.70 7.40
N GLU A 146 -2.36 -8.23 6.93
CA GLU A 146 -1.59 -7.18 7.62
C GLU A 146 -2.32 -5.83 7.61
N VAL A 147 -3.02 -5.50 6.52
CA VAL A 147 -3.89 -4.32 6.44
C VAL A 147 -5.07 -4.45 7.41
N SER A 148 -5.67 -5.64 7.55
CA SER A 148 -6.71 -5.88 8.57
C SER A 148 -6.18 -5.59 9.97
N ILE A 149 -5.00 -6.13 10.33
CA ILE A 149 -4.35 -5.89 11.62
C ILE A 149 -4.12 -4.38 11.83
N LEU A 150 -3.60 -3.67 10.81
CA LEU A 150 -3.39 -2.22 10.90
C LEU A 150 -4.71 -1.48 11.14
N SER A 151 -5.79 -1.86 10.44
CA SER A 151 -7.10 -1.23 10.55
C SER A 151 -7.73 -1.39 11.94
N GLU A 152 -7.41 -2.48 12.63
CA GLU A 152 -7.87 -2.73 14.00
C GLU A 152 -7.19 -1.82 15.04
N ASN A 153 -6.06 -1.21 14.68
CA ASN A 153 -5.23 -0.40 15.56
C ASN A 153 -5.39 1.12 15.35
N VAL A 154 -6.25 1.54 14.41
CA VAL A 154 -6.59 2.95 14.16
C VAL A 154 -8.10 3.11 14.04
N ALA A 155 -8.61 4.32 14.32
CA ALA A 155 -10.04 4.61 14.18
C ALA A 155 -10.44 4.79 12.71
N GLU A 156 -9.53 5.40 11.92
CA GLU A 156 -9.69 5.65 10.49
C GLU A 156 -8.43 5.22 9.76
N LEU A 157 -8.57 4.35 8.76
CA LEU A 157 -7.50 3.96 7.85
C LEU A 157 -7.88 4.36 6.42
N VAL A 158 -7.12 5.30 5.86
CA VAL A 158 -7.22 5.68 4.46
C VAL A 158 -6.12 4.96 3.68
N ILE A 159 -6.48 4.27 2.61
CA ILE A 159 -5.56 3.49 1.80
C ILE A 159 -5.55 4.05 0.38
N VAL A 160 -4.36 4.41 -0.13
CA VAL A 160 -4.18 4.81 -1.52
C VAL A 160 -3.70 3.62 -2.33
N THR A 161 -4.40 3.34 -3.43
CA THR A 161 -4.00 2.31 -4.40
C THR A 161 -4.02 2.86 -5.82
N ASN A 162 -3.34 2.16 -6.73
CA ASN A 162 -3.31 2.51 -8.14
C ASN A 162 -4.21 1.58 -8.96
N ASN A 163 -4.86 2.15 -9.96
CA ASN A 163 -5.38 1.41 -11.09
C ASN A 163 -4.23 1.19 -12.09
N VAL A 164 -3.78 -0.06 -12.25
CA VAL A 164 -2.61 -0.45 -13.07
C VAL A 164 -3.01 -1.37 -14.22
N PHE A 165 -4.32 -1.42 -14.58
CA PHE A 165 -4.88 -2.46 -15.43
C PHE A 165 -5.25 -1.99 -16.85
N GLU A 166 -5.14 -0.69 -17.16
CA GLU A 166 -5.86 -0.10 -18.30
C GLU A 166 -4.94 0.47 -19.39
N ASP A 167 -3.64 0.18 -19.39
CA ASP A 167 -2.71 0.75 -20.38
C ASP A 167 -2.61 -0.05 -21.69
N GLY A 168 -3.16 -1.28 -21.72
CA GLY A 168 -3.18 -2.13 -22.91
C GLY A 168 -1.80 -2.64 -23.35
N VAL A 169 -0.77 -2.51 -22.51
CA VAL A 169 0.60 -2.95 -22.79
C VAL A 169 0.79 -4.41 -22.38
N CYS A 170 1.48 -5.17 -23.24
CA CYS A 170 1.94 -6.51 -22.89
C CYS A 170 3.26 -6.40 -22.11
N TYR A 171 3.24 -6.81 -20.87
CA TYR A 171 4.39 -6.83 -19.97
C TYR A 171 5.05 -8.21 -19.89
N ASP A 172 6.26 -8.25 -19.37
CA ASP A 172 6.90 -9.51 -18.96
C ASP A 172 6.10 -10.25 -17.89
N GLN A 173 6.43 -11.54 -17.70
CA GLN A 173 5.66 -12.40 -16.80
C GLN A 173 5.69 -11.90 -15.34
N SER A 174 6.80 -11.34 -14.88
CA SER A 174 6.91 -10.85 -13.49
C SER A 174 6.01 -9.64 -13.24
N THR A 175 5.97 -8.71 -14.19
CA THR A 175 5.07 -7.56 -14.17
C THR A 175 3.60 -8.00 -14.29
N MET A 176 3.29 -8.99 -15.14
CA MET A 176 1.93 -9.55 -15.22
C MET A 176 1.50 -10.22 -13.91
N ASN A 177 2.40 -10.88 -13.22
CA ASN A 177 2.13 -11.48 -11.90
C ASN A 177 1.87 -10.40 -10.83
N TYR A 178 2.63 -9.30 -10.86
CA TYR A 178 2.38 -8.12 -10.02
C TYR A 178 1.00 -7.52 -10.29
N ILE A 179 0.63 -7.32 -11.55
CA ILE A 179 -0.69 -6.78 -11.95
C ILE A 179 -1.81 -7.69 -11.43
N LYS A 180 -1.68 -9.01 -11.59
CA LYS A 180 -2.65 -9.99 -11.05
C LYS A 180 -2.78 -9.89 -9.53
N ALA A 181 -1.64 -9.82 -8.82
CA ALA A 181 -1.62 -9.69 -7.37
C ALA A 181 -2.28 -8.38 -6.91
N MET A 182 -2.00 -7.26 -7.59
CA MET A 182 -2.66 -5.97 -7.34
C MET A 182 -4.17 -6.05 -7.52
N GLY A 183 -4.66 -6.75 -8.58
CA GLY A 183 -6.09 -6.96 -8.81
C GLY A 183 -6.77 -7.73 -7.66
N ILE A 184 -6.11 -8.78 -7.16
CA ILE A 184 -6.61 -9.54 -6.01
C ILE A 184 -6.66 -8.66 -4.76
N VAL A 185 -5.60 -7.90 -4.49
CA VAL A 185 -5.52 -7.03 -3.31
C VAL A 185 -6.53 -5.88 -3.40
N ASN A 186 -6.63 -5.19 -4.55
CA ASN A 186 -7.60 -4.11 -4.72
C ASN A 186 -9.04 -4.58 -4.51
N ARG A 187 -9.39 -5.75 -5.04
CA ARG A 187 -10.71 -6.37 -4.79
C ARG A 187 -10.93 -6.70 -3.32
N GLY A 188 -9.92 -7.26 -2.66
CA GLY A 188 -9.99 -7.56 -1.22
C GLY A 188 -10.15 -6.31 -0.37
N LEU A 189 -9.38 -5.26 -0.66
CA LEU A 189 -9.47 -3.97 0.03
C LEU A 189 -10.84 -3.31 -0.18
N ALA A 190 -11.38 -3.33 -1.41
CA ALA A 190 -12.70 -2.79 -1.70
C ALA A 190 -13.82 -3.54 -0.96
N ALA A 191 -13.66 -4.87 -0.77
CA ALA A 191 -14.59 -5.66 0.04
C ALA A 191 -14.51 -5.29 1.53
N MET A 192 -13.33 -5.04 2.06
CA MET A 192 -13.09 -4.66 3.46
C MET A 192 -13.48 -3.21 3.76
N ALA A 193 -13.37 -2.30 2.77
CA ALA A 193 -13.60 -0.88 2.95
C ALA A 193 -15.09 -0.55 3.11
N GLU A 194 -15.39 0.40 3.99
CA GLU A 194 -16.71 1.01 4.11
C GLU A 194 -16.97 2.05 3.02
N ASN A 195 -15.90 2.75 2.58
CA ASN A 195 -15.97 3.72 1.50
C ASN A 195 -14.93 3.40 0.43
N VAL A 196 -15.32 3.49 -0.83
CA VAL A 196 -14.42 3.38 -1.99
C VAL A 196 -14.61 4.60 -2.87
N VAL A 197 -13.53 5.32 -3.13
CA VAL A 197 -13.52 6.54 -3.94
C VAL A 197 -12.53 6.37 -5.08
N GLU A 198 -12.97 6.58 -6.31
CA GLU A 198 -12.08 6.70 -7.45
C GLU A 198 -11.80 8.18 -7.75
N VAL A 199 -10.54 8.54 -7.93
CA VAL A 199 -10.15 9.91 -8.31
C VAL A 199 -9.76 9.94 -9.78
N VAL A 200 -10.58 10.65 -10.56
CA VAL A 200 -10.39 10.82 -12.00
C VAL A 200 -10.15 12.30 -12.30
N ALA A 201 -8.99 12.65 -12.85
CA ALA A 201 -8.61 14.03 -13.18
C ALA A 201 -8.82 15.03 -12.01
N GLY A 202 -8.52 14.62 -10.79
CA GLY A 202 -8.70 15.42 -9.57
C GLY A 202 -10.10 15.41 -8.97
N ILE A 203 -11.06 14.76 -9.64
CA ILE A 203 -12.47 14.70 -9.21
C ILE A 203 -12.70 13.38 -8.47
N PRO A 204 -13.12 13.39 -7.18
CA PRO A 204 -13.49 12.17 -6.48
C PRO A 204 -14.86 11.67 -6.91
N VAL A 205 -14.95 10.39 -7.20
CA VAL A 205 -16.19 9.68 -7.56
C VAL A 205 -16.42 8.60 -6.52
N ALA A 206 -17.53 8.65 -5.81
CA ALA A 206 -17.89 7.59 -4.86
C ALA A 206 -18.30 6.32 -5.64
N VAL A 207 -17.64 5.18 -5.30
CA VAL A 207 -17.91 3.87 -5.91
C VAL A 207 -18.69 3.01 -4.92
N LYS A 208 -18.43 3.19 -3.62
CA LYS A 208 -19.10 2.48 -2.53
C LYS A 208 -19.27 3.41 -1.33
#